data_0a28e03eb87558c8a79c818c25c806ee
#
_entry.id   0a28e03eb87558c8a79c818c25c806ee
#
_cell.length_a   1.000
_cell.length_b   1.000
_cell.length_c   1.000
_cell.angle_alpha   90.00
_cell.angle_beta   90.00
_cell.angle_gamma   90.00
#
_symmetry.space_group_name_H-M   'P 1'
#
loop_
_entity.id
_entity.type
_entity.pdbx_description
1 polymer ?
#
loop_
_entity_poly.entity_id
_entity_poly.type
_entity_poly.pdbx_seq_one_letter_code
_entity_poly.pdbx_strand_id
1 'polypeptide(L)'
;FIGMAGTIMLLGYDGLAYIMGWTGGYLFLTILLAPQLRKFGRFTVPEFIGDRFNSRNALIIAAICTIIISFTYSIGQLSGSGVVIGRLFEIDAKIATMLGAVLIAFYAGFGGMKGITWTQVAQYVILIIAYLVPVIFMSFQLTGNPIPWISYGEIVTQMGELDRELGISEYFAPFTNGTKWQFLALMFTLMCGTAGLPHVIVRFFTVSTMKAARWSGAW
;
A
#
# COMPACT_ATOMS: atom_id res chain seq x y z
N PHE A 1 -4.85 -2.00 3.60
CA PHE A 1 -4.32 -2.92 4.62
C PHE A 1 -5.24 -4.13 4.84
N ILE A 2 -6.53 -3.94 5.13
CA ILE A 2 -7.45 -5.05 5.45
C ILE A 2 -7.56 -6.05 4.29
N GLY A 3 -7.77 -5.57 3.06
CA GLY A 3 -7.83 -6.43 1.88
C GLY A 3 -6.54 -7.21 1.66
N MET A 4 -5.38 -6.57 1.84
CA MET A 4 -4.08 -7.23 1.72
C MET A 4 -3.87 -8.28 2.82
N ALA A 5 -4.18 -7.95 4.06
CA ALA A 5 -4.08 -8.90 5.17
C ALA A 5 -4.97 -10.13 4.94
N GLY A 6 -6.23 -9.92 4.50
CA GLY A 6 -7.13 -11.01 4.12
C GLY A 6 -6.61 -11.84 2.94
N THR A 7 -6.04 -11.21 1.92
CA THR A 7 -5.46 -11.92 0.78
C THR A 7 -4.28 -12.78 1.20
N ILE A 8 -3.38 -12.27 2.04
CA ILE A 8 -2.24 -13.04 2.55
C ILE A 8 -2.71 -14.19 3.43
N MET A 9 -3.72 -13.95 4.29
CA MET A 9 -4.32 -15.00 5.12
C MET A 9 -4.94 -16.14 4.28
N LEU A 10 -5.51 -15.82 3.12
CA LEU A 10 -6.12 -16.84 2.24
C LEU A 10 -5.11 -17.55 1.34
N LEU A 11 -4.08 -16.85 0.86
CA LEU A 11 -3.13 -17.36 -0.12
C LEU A 11 -1.82 -17.87 0.51
N GLY A 12 -1.59 -17.66 1.79
CA GLY A 12 -0.36 -18.06 2.46
C GLY A 12 0.88 -17.46 1.81
N TYR A 13 1.85 -18.32 1.46
CA TYR A 13 3.10 -17.91 0.83
C TYR A 13 2.89 -17.10 -0.46
N ASP A 14 1.94 -17.51 -1.29
CA ASP A 14 1.69 -16.85 -2.58
C ASP A 14 1.17 -15.41 -2.42
N GLY A 15 0.58 -15.10 -1.26
CA GLY A 15 0.19 -13.74 -0.88
C GLY A 15 1.36 -12.76 -0.76
N LEU A 16 2.60 -13.25 -0.60
CA LEU A 16 3.80 -12.40 -0.55
C LEU A 16 4.05 -11.66 -1.86
N ALA A 17 3.55 -12.16 -3.00
CA ALA A 17 3.64 -11.48 -4.28
C ALA A 17 3.06 -10.06 -4.22
N TYR A 18 2.00 -9.85 -3.46
CA TYR A 18 1.36 -8.55 -3.27
C TYR A 18 2.26 -7.60 -2.47
N ILE A 19 2.85 -8.08 -1.37
CA ILE A 19 3.76 -7.26 -0.53
C ILE A 19 4.99 -6.86 -1.34
N MET A 20 5.62 -7.83 -2.00
CA MET A 20 6.82 -7.60 -2.82
C MET A 20 6.52 -6.67 -4.00
N GLY A 21 5.35 -6.83 -4.61
CA GLY A 21 4.90 -5.98 -5.71
C GLY A 21 4.73 -4.53 -5.28
N TRP A 22 3.97 -4.26 -4.25
CA TRP A 22 3.75 -2.89 -3.76
C TRP A 22 5.02 -2.25 -3.21
N THR A 23 5.79 -2.97 -2.39
CA THR A 23 7.06 -2.45 -1.86
C THR A 23 8.07 -2.18 -2.98
N GLY A 24 8.19 -3.10 -3.93
CA GLY A 24 9.04 -2.91 -5.10
C GLY A 24 8.59 -1.74 -5.99
N GLY A 25 7.29 -1.48 -6.08
CA GLY A 25 6.75 -0.32 -6.80
C GLY A 25 7.16 1.01 -6.18
N TYR A 26 7.13 1.14 -4.87
CA TYR A 26 7.67 2.31 -4.17
C TYR A 26 9.18 2.48 -4.38
N LEU A 27 9.92 1.37 -4.39
CA LEU A 27 11.35 1.39 -4.67
C LEU A 27 11.62 1.89 -6.09
N PHE A 28 10.90 1.37 -7.09
CA PHE A 28 11.00 1.84 -8.49
C PHE A 28 10.68 3.31 -8.62
N LEU A 29 9.58 3.75 -8.00
CA LEU A 29 9.20 5.16 -8.00
C LEU A 29 10.31 6.04 -7.42
N THR A 30 10.86 5.65 -6.29
CA THR A 30 11.88 6.45 -5.58
C THR A 30 13.19 6.53 -6.34
N ILE A 31 13.67 5.41 -6.88
CA ILE A 31 14.97 5.35 -7.54
C ILE A 31 14.90 5.93 -8.95
N LEU A 32 13.86 5.54 -9.71
CA LEU A 32 13.79 5.85 -11.14
C LEU A 32 13.03 7.13 -11.45
N LEU A 33 11.87 7.34 -10.81
CA LEU A 33 10.95 8.39 -11.21
C LEU A 33 11.06 9.66 -10.37
N ALA A 34 11.17 9.57 -9.05
CA ALA A 34 11.09 10.71 -8.17
C ALA A 34 12.11 11.83 -8.47
N PRO A 35 13.41 11.54 -8.72
CA PRO A 35 14.37 12.58 -9.07
C PRO A 35 14.07 13.24 -10.41
N GLN A 36 13.58 12.46 -11.39
CA GLN A 36 13.29 12.97 -12.73
C GLN A 36 12.04 13.84 -12.72
N LEU A 37 10.98 13.40 -12.03
CA LEU A 37 9.73 14.14 -11.87
C LEU A 37 9.98 15.47 -11.17
N ARG A 38 10.80 15.50 -10.13
CA ARG A 38 11.18 16.73 -9.45
C ARG A 38 12.01 17.67 -10.33
N LYS A 39 12.90 17.15 -11.14
CA LYS A 39 13.70 17.94 -12.10
C LYS A 39 12.81 18.61 -13.15
N PHE A 40 11.76 17.94 -13.57
CA PHE A 40 10.83 18.44 -14.58
C PHE A 40 10.01 19.67 -14.10
N GLY A 41 9.78 19.80 -12.80
CA GLY A 41 9.25 21.01 -12.17
C GLY A 41 7.74 21.24 -12.36
N ARG A 42 6.97 20.23 -12.73
CA ARG A 42 5.50 20.30 -12.80
C ARG A 42 4.87 19.75 -11.52
N PHE A 43 3.57 20.02 -11.35
CA PHE A 43 2.85 19.65 -10.13
C PHE A 43 1.93 18.45 -10.30
N THR A 44 1.62 18.08 -11.55
CA THR A 44 0.70 16.98 -11.84
C THR A 44 1.25 16.03 -12.89
N VAL A 45 0.82 14.75 -12.81
CA VAL A 45 1.20 13.74 -13.80
C VAL A 45 0.68 14.05 -15.20
N PRO A 46 -0.56 14.54 -15.39
CA PRO A 46 -1.03 14.99 -16.71
C PRO A 46 -0.17 16.06 -17.35
N GLU A 47 0.26 17.09 -16.60
CA GLU A 47 1.16 18.11 -17.10
C GLU A 47 2.51 17.53 -17.54
N PHE A 48 3.06 16.62 -16.73
CA PHE A 48 4.30 15.92 -17.08
C PHE A 48 4.17 15.18 -18.42
N ILE A 49 3.07 14.44 -18.61
CA ILE A 49 2.81 13.69 -19.85
C ILE A 49 2.58 14.67 -21.02
N GLY A 50 1.76 15.69 -20.83
CA GLY A 50 1.48 16.69 -21.85
C GLY A 50 2.73 17.37 -22.38
N ASP A 51 3.61 17.82 -21.50
CA ASP A 51 4.86 18.46 -21.84
C ASP A 51 5.88 17.45 -22.44
N ARG A 52 5.94 16.22 -21.91
CA ARG A 52 6.85 15.20 -22.42
C ARG A 52 6.58 14.85 -23.88
N PHE A 53 5.30 14.77 -24.26
CA PHE A 53 4.86 14.46 -25.62
C PHE A 53 4.57 15.71 -26.45
N ASN A 54 4.71 16.90 -25.87
CA ASN A 54 4.35 18.18 -26.49
C ASN A 54 2.97 18.12 -27.15
N SER A 55 1.97 17.57 -26.46
CA SER A 55 0.64 17.30 -27.00
C SER A 55 -0.46 17.62 -26.00
N ARG A 56 -1.37 18.53 -26.40
CA ARG A 56 -2.56 18.87 -25.62
C ARG A 56 -3.50 17.67 -25.46
N ASN A 57 -3.61 16.82 -26.49
CA ASN A 57 -4.43 15.62 -26.42
C ASN A 57 -3.89 14.61 -25.42
N ALA A 58 -2.56 14.45 -25.35
CA ALA A 58 -1.92 13.59 -24.36
C ALA A 58 -2.18 14.08 -22.92
N LEU A 59 -2.15 15.39 -22.68
CA LEU A 59 -2.51 16.00 -21.41
C LEU A 59 -3.96 15.71 -21.01
N ILE A 60 -4.91 15.90 -21.94
CA ILE A 60 -6.35 15.66 -21.67
C ILE A 60 -6.61 14.19 -21.36
N ILE A 61 -6.07 13.27 -22.16
CA ILE A 61 -6.22 11.84 -21.92
C ILE A 61 -5.63 11.45 -20.56
N ALA A 62 -4.43 11.92 -20.24
CA ALA A 62 -3.79 11.66 -18.97
C ALA A 62 -4.60 12.23 -17.77
N ALA A 63 -5.24 13.40 -17.94
CA ALA A 63 -6.10 13.99 -16.92
C ALA A 63 -7.35 13.10 -16.68
N ILE A 64 -8.01 12.65 -17.74
CA ILE A 64 -9.17 11.75 -17.65
C ILE A 64 -8.77 10.44 -16.95
N CYS A 65 -7.67 9.82 -17.38
CA CYS A 65 -7.15 8.60 -16.74
C CYS A 65 -6.85 8.83 -15.25
N THR A 66 -6.23 9.95 -14.90
CA THR A 66 -5.92 10.29 -13.50
C THR A 66 -7.18 10.41 -12.65
N ILE A 67 -8.25 11.02 -13.18
CA ILE A 67 -9.54 11.15 -12.49
C ILE A 67 -10.14 9.76 -12.26
N ILE A 68 -10.19 8.91 -13.29
CA ILE A 68 -10.75 7.55 -13.19
C ILE A 68 -9.98 6.72 -12.15
N ILE A 69 -8.65 6.73 -12.22
CA ILE A 69 -7.79 5.99 -11.28
C ILE A 69 -8.01 6.49 -9.84
N SER A 70 -7.99 7.80 -9.63
CA SER A 70 -8.16 8.38 -8.30
C SER A 70 -9.55 8.12 -7.72
N PHE A 71 -10.59 8.18 -8.53
CA PHE A 71 -11.96 7.87 -8.14
C PHE A 71 -12.12 6.41 -7.74
N THR A 72 -11.64 5.48 -8.57
CA THR A 72 -11.69 4.04 -8.29
C THR A 72 -10.92 3.70 -7.01
N TYR A 73 -9.73 4.29 -6.83
CA TYR A 73 -8.95 4.12 -5.60
C TYR A 73 -9.69 4.63 -4.36
N SER A 74 -10.32 5.80 -4.46
CA SER A 74 -11.06 6.40 -3.34
C SER A 74 -12.25 5.54 -2.90
N ILE A 75 -12.97 4.93 -3.85
CA ILE A 75 -14.08 4.00 -3.53
C ILE A 75 -13.57 2.83 -2.69
N GLY A 76 -12.48 2.20 -3.10
CA GLY A 76 -11.89 1.09 -2.35
C GLY A 76 -11.46 1.47 -0.93
N GLN A 77 -10.86 2.66 -0.76
CA GLN A 77 -10.44 3.15 0.55
C GLN A 77 -11.62 3.49 1.46
N LEU A 78 -12.64 4.14 0.92
CA LEU A 78 -13.86 4.47 1.68
C LEU A 78 -14.62 3.21 2.09
N SER A 79 -14.76 2.23 1.21
CA SER A 79 -15.39 0.95 1.53
C SER A 79 -14.63 0.21 2.64
N GLY A 80 -13.31 0.15 2.56
CA GLY A 80 -12.48 -0.46 3.60
C GLY A 80 -12.62 0.22 4.96
N SER A 81 -12.58 1.56 4.99
CA SER A 81 -12.79 2.32 6.23
C SER A 81 -14.19 2.15 6.78
N GLY A 82 -15.21 2.08 5.93
CA GLY A 82 -16.59 1.83 6.32
C GLY A 82 -16.78 0.49 7.02
N VAL A 83 -16.13 -0.57 6.52
CA VAL A 83 -16.18 -1.90 7.16
C VAL A 83 -15.56 -1.86 8.57
N VAL A 84 -14.40 -1.20 8.73
CA VAL A 84 -13.73 -1.10 10.04
C VAL A 84 -14.55 -0.28 11.03
N ILE A 85 -14.96 0.92 10.63
CA ILE A 85 -15.75 1.81 11.48
C ILE A 85 -17.08 1.16 11.83
N GLY A 86 -17.74 0.51 10.86
CA GLY A 86 -18.98 -0.21 11.08
C GLY A 86 -18.86 -1.31 12.11
N ARG A 87 -17.77 -2.09 12.06
CA ARG A 87 -17.48 -3.14 13.05
C ARG A 87 -17.12 -2.60 14.42
N LEU A 88 -16.33 -1.51 14.46
CA LEU A 88 -15.86 -0.93 15.72
C LEU A 88 -17.00 -0.28 16.51
N PHE A 89 -17.91 0.40 15.83
CA PHE A 89 -19.02 1.13 16.45
C PHE A 89 -20.36 0.41 16.37
N GLU A 90 -20.40 -0.80 15.82
CA GLU A 90 -21.61 -1.62 15.63
C GLU A 90 -22.72 -0.90 14.83
N ILE A 91 -22.31 -0.10 13.85
CA ILE A 91 -23.22 0.63 12.97
C ILE A 91 -23.19 0.05 11.54
N ASP A 92 -24.23 0.33 10.76
CA ASP A 92 -24.30 -0.08 9.36
C ASP A 92 -23.10 0.44 8.56
N ALA A 93 -22.48 -0.44 7.76
CA ALA A 93 -21.27 -0.12 7.00
C ALA A 93 -21.47 1.03 6.00
N LYS A 94 -22.70 1.24 5.48
CA LYS A 94 -23.00 2.36 4.59
C LYS A 94 -22.97 3.68 5.35
N ILE A 95 -23.57 3.71 6.54
CA ILE A 95 -23.54 4.90 7.41
C ILE A 95 -22.11 5.21 7.82
N ALA A 96 -21.35 4.19 8.22
CA ALA A 96 -19.94 4.32 8.57
C ALA A 96 -19.09 4.87 7.39
N THR A 97 -19.33 4.40 6.18
CA THR A 97 -18.66 4.89 4.97
C THR A 97 -19.00 6.37 4.71
N MET A 98 -20.26 6.75 4.84
CA MET A 98 -20.69 8.15 4.65
C MET A 98 -20.07 9.09 5.68
N LEU A 99 -20.08 8.70 6.95
CA LEU A 99 -19.42 9.47 8.02
C LEU A 99 -17.92 9.62 7.78
N GLY A 100 -17.25 8.52 7.41
CA GLY A 100 -15.85 8.54 7.05
C GLY A 100 -15.55 9.46 5.87
N ALA A 101 -16.37 9.42 4.81
CA ALA A 101 -16.23 10.28 3.64
C ALA A 101 -16.36 11.77 3.99
N VAL A 102 -17.33 12.13 4.82
CA VAL A 102 -17.53 13.52 5.27
C VAL A 102 -16.34 14.00 6.10
N LEU A 103 -15.86 13.18 7.04
CA LEU A 103 -14.70 13.53 7.87
C LEU A 103 -13.43 13.71 7.01
N ILE A 104 -13.19 12.81 6.06
CA ILE A 104 -12.05 12.90 5.15
C ILE A 104 -12.14 14.15 4.29
N ALA A 105 -13.30 14.43 3.69
CA ALA A 105 -13.51 15.61 2.87
C ALA A 105 -13.30 16.92 3.68
N PHE A 106 -13.73 16.94 4.92
CA PHE A 106 -13.55 18.08 5.80
C PHE A 106 -12.08 18.35 6.09
N TYR A 107 -11.35 17.39 6.66
CA TYR A 107 -9.96 17.62 7.03
C TYR A 107 -9.03 17.79 5.80
N ALA A 108 -9.30 17.09 4.70
CA ALA A 108 -8.52 17.22 3.48
C ALA A 108 -8.79 18.55 2.77
N GLY A 109 -10.04 19.01 2.77
CA GLY A 109 -10.43 20.29 2.18
C GLY A 109 -9.83 21.48 2.90
N PHE A 110 -9.88 21.50 4.22
CA PHE A 110 -9.34 22.59 5.03
C PHE A 110 -7.82 22.49 5.25
N GLY A 111 -7.29 21.27 5.41
CA GLY A 111 -5.87 21.05 5.71
C GLY A 111 -4.96 21.10 4.48
N GLY A 112 -5.50 20.88 3.28
CA GLY A 112 -4.73 20.76 2.05
C GLY A 112 -3.57 19.77 2.14
N MET A 113 -2.57 19.89 1.27
CA MET A 113 -1.41 18.98 1.24
C MET A 113 -0.59 18.99 2.54
N LYS A 114 -0.51 20.12 3.23
CA LYS A 114 0.22 20.23 4.50
C LYS A 114 -0.48 19.48 5.62
N GLY A 115 -1.79 19.65 5.76
CA GLY A 115 -2.61 18.93 6.74
C GLY A 115 -2.58 17.42 6.50
N ILE A 116 -2.75 16.98 5.25
CA ILE A 116 -2.66 15.57 4.86
C ILE A 116 -1.30 14.97 5.24
N THR A 117 -0.20 15.68 4.97
CA THR A 117 1.15 15.20 5.29
C THR A 117 1.34 14.99 6.80
N TRP A 118 0.95 15.96 7.64
CA TRP A 118 1.08 15.84 9.08
C TRP A 118 0.18 14.73 9.66
N THR A 119 -1.02 14.60 9.16
CA THR A 119 -1.91 13.50 9.54
C THR A 119 -1.27 12.14 9.24
N GLN A 120 -0.61 12.00 8.09
CA GLN A 120 0.06 10.75 7.72
C GLN A 120 1.30 10.46 8.56
N VAL A 121 2.07 11.48 8.98
CA VAL A 121 3.17 11.29 9.91
C VAL A 121 2.66 10.72 11.24
N ALA A 122 1.59 11.30 11.79
CA ALA A 122 0.97 10.79 13.01
C ALA A 122 0.44 9.36 12.83
N GLN A 123 -0.25 9.09 11.74
CA GLN A 123 -0.75 7.75 11.40
C GLN A 123 0.38 6.73 11.25
N TYR A 124 1.50 7.10 10.65
CA TYR A 124 2.66 6.23 10.51
C TYR A 124 3.21 5.74 11.85
N VAL A 125 3.36 6.65 12.82
CA VAL A 125 3.82 6.30 14.18
C VAL A 125 2.83 5.32 14.84
N ILE A 126 1.54 5.63 14.77
CA ILE A 126 0.50 4.76 15.33
C ILE A 126 0.49 3.39 14.65
N LEU A 127 0.61 3.34 13.32
CA LEU A 127 0.64 2.09 12.55
C LEU A 127 1.82 1.21 12.93
N ILE A 128 3.02 1.76 13.06
CA ILE A 128 4.21 0.98 13.47
C ILE A 128 3.97 0.33 14.83
N ILE A 129 3.49 1.09 15.81
CA ILE A 129 3.21 0.56 17.14
C ILE A 129 2.11 -0.51 17.07
N ALA A 130 1.02 -0.22 16.37
CA ALA A 130 -0.12 -1.12 16.24
C ALA A 130 0.21 -2.45 15.54
N TYR A 131 1.21 -2.47 14.65
CA TYR A 131 1.66 -3.71 14.01
C TYR A 131 2.75 -4.43 14.79
N LEU A 132 3.71 -3.71 15.36
CA LEU A 132 4.82 -4.32 16.08
C LEU A 132 4.37 -4.98 17.39
N VAL A 133 3.48 -4.34 18.16
CA VAL A 133 3.06 -4.85 19.45
C VAL A 133 2.41 -6.25 19.35
N PRO A 134 1.38 -6.47 18.50
CA PRO A 134 0.80 -7.82 18.35
C PRO A 134 1.78 -8.85 17.84
N VAL A 135 2.65 -8.48 16.87
CA VAL A 135 3.62 -9.42 16.29
C VAL A 135 4.67 -9.84 17.30
N ILE A 136 5.19 -8.90 18.11
CA ILE A 136 6.13 -9.18 19.18
C ILE A 136 5.47 -10.06 20.26
N PHE A 137 4.22 -9.74 20.63
CA PHE A 137 3.48 -10.51 21.63
C PHE A 137 3.19 -11.95 21.17
N MET A 138 2.75 -12.14 19.91
CA MET A 138 2.54 -13.46 19.33
C MET A 138 3.85 -14.25 19.23
N SER A 139 4.94 -13.62 18.81
CA SER A 139 6.26 -14.25 18.75
C SER A 139 6.68 -14.76 20.13
N PHE A 140 6.51 -13.92 21.15
CA PHE A 140 6.83 -14.28 22.52
C PHE A 140 5.96 -15.44 23.06
N GLN A 141 4.67 -15.41 22.76
CA GLN A 141 3.75 -16.49 23.18
C GLN A 141 4.06 -17.83 22.51
N LEU A 142 4.41 -17.83 21.23
CA LEU A 142 4.60 -19.06 20.46
C LEU A 142 5.99 -19.69 20.66
N THR A 143 7.02 -18.86 20.78
CA THR A 143 8.42 -19.34 20.81
C THR A 143 9.21 -18.91 22.04
N GLY A 144 8.62 -18.11 22.93
CA GLY A 144 9.33 -17.52 24.08
C GLY A 144 10.31 -16.42 23.70
N ASN A 145 10.47 -16.09 22.43
CA ASN A 145 11.37 -15.04 21.95
C ASN A 145 10.59 -13.81 21.47
N PRO A 146 10.86 -12.61 21.99
CA PRO A 146 10.15 -11.40 21.59
C PRO A 146 10.56 -10.84 20.24
N ILE A 147 11.58 -11.40 19.58
CA ILE A 147 12.08 -10.91 18.29
C ILE A 147 11.48 -11.75 17.13
N PRO A 148 10.46 -11.24 16.41
CA PRO A 148 9.74 -12.03 15.41
C PRO A 148 10.62 -12.56 14.26
N TRP A 149 11.63 -11.81 13.87
CA TRP A 149 12.54 -12.22 12.79
C TRP A 149 13.37 -13.46 13.14
N ILE A 150 13.72 -13.64 14.40
CA ILE A 150 14.47 -14.82 14.89
C ILE A 150 13.50 -16.01 15.02
N SER A 151 12.30 -15.74 15.54
CA SER A 151 11.28 -16.78 15.80
C SER A 151 10.57 -17.25 14.53
N TYR A 152 10.68 -16.51 13.42
CA TYR A 152 9.92 -16.78 12.20
C TYR A 152 10.12 -18.21 11.66
N GLY A 153 11.37 -18.69 11.64
CA GLY A 153 11.69 -20.03 11.18
C GLY A 153 11.02 -21.12 12.01
N GLU A 154 11.02 -20.96 13.33
CA GLU A 154 10.38 -21.90 14.27
C GLU A 154 8.85 -21.88 14.12
N ILE A 155 8.26 -20.69 14.00
CA ILE A 155 6.81 -20.53 13.77
C ILE A 155 6.39 -21.21 12.46
N VAL A 156 7.13 -21.03 11.38
CA VAL A 156 6.84 -21.67 10.09
C VAL A 156 6.93 -23.19 10.19
N THR A 157 7.88 -23.72 10.95
CA THR A 157 8.01 -25.17 11.17
C THR A 157 6.82 -25.73 11.94
N GLN A 158 6.44 -25.08 13.05
CA GLN A 158 5.27 -25.49 13.86
C GLN A 158 3.97 -25.42 13.05
N MET A 159 3.80 -24.40 12.24
CA MET A 159 2.62 -24.25 11.37
C MET A 159 2.61 -25.31 10.26
N GLY A 160 3.78 -25.67 9.70
CA GLY A 160 3.87 -26.74 8.71
C GLY A 160 3.54 -28.13 9.27
N GLU A 161 3.83 -28.38 10.53
CA GLU A 161 3.40 -29.59 11.24
C GLU A 161 1.88 -29.60 11.43
N LEU A 162 1.30 -28.49 11.84
CA LEU A 162 -0.14 -28.32 12.01
C LEU A 162 -0.90 -28.47 10.68
N ASP A 163 -0.37 -27.95 9.58
CA ASP A 163 -0.94 -28.13 8.24
C ASP A 163 -1.03 -29.62 7.86
N ARG A 164 0.00 -30.40 8.18
CA ARG A 164 0.01 -31.86 7.93
C ARG A 164 -1.00 -32.61 8.81
N GLU A 165 -1.10 -32.25 10.09
CA GLU A 165 -2.05 -32.85 11.01
C GLU A 165 -3.51 -32.57 10.62
N LEU A 166 -3.80 -31.33 10.15
CA LEU A 166 -5.13 -30.93 9.76
C LEU A 166 -5.50 -31.30 8.31
N GLY A 167 -4.54 -31.87 7.54
CA GLY A 167 -4.75 -32.23 6.14
C GLY A 167 -5.03 -31.02 5.24
N ILE A 168 -4.61 -29.83 5.66
CA ILE A 168 -4.72 -28.60 4.87
C ILE A 168 -3.58 -28.60 3.85
N SER A 169 -3.86 -28.18 2.62
CA SER A 169 -2.83 -28.04 1.60
C SER A 169 -1.76 -27.06 2.07
N GLU A 170 -0.49 -27.43 1.89
CA GLU A 170 0.74 -26.75 2.26
C GLU A 170 0.64 -25.21 2.18
N TYR A 171 0.13 -24.57 3.23
CA TYR A 171 -0.14 -23.12 3.31
C TYR A 171 1.13 -22.29 3.13
N PHE A 172 2.26 -22.81 3.60
CA PHE A 172 3.57 -22.16 3.49
C PHE A 172 4.39 -22.64 2.30
N ALA A 173 3.91 -23.60 1.53
CA ALA A 173 4.62 -24.04 0.33
C ALA A 173 4.49 -23.00 -0.79
N PRO A 174 5.58 -22.69 -1.49
CA PRO A 174 5.55 -21.72 -2.59
C PRO A 174 4.82 -22.28 -3.81
N PHE A 175 4.06 -21.43 -4.49
CA PHE A 175 3.41 -21.72 -5.77
C PHE A 175 2.30 -22.78 -5.71
N THR A 176 1.60 -22.87 -4.58
CA THR A 176 0.46 -23.79 -4.41
C THR A 176 -0.79 -23.27 -5.13
N ASN A 177 -0.99 -21.96 -5.17
CA ASN A 177 -2.13 -21.32 -5.83
C ASN A 177 -1.83 -20.86 -7.27
N GLY A 178 -0.70 -21.29 -7.83
CA GLY A 178 -0.32 -20.91 -9.18
C GLY A 178 1.10 -21.34 -9.54
N THR A 179 1.56 -20.91 -10.71
CA THR A 179 2.92 -21.15 -11.14
C THR A 179 3.88 -20.04 -10.69
N LYS A 180 5.18 -20.35 -10.60
CA LYS A 180 6.21 -19.33 -10.33
C LYS A 180 6.17 -18.16 -11.31
N TRP A 181 5.77 -18.40 -12.55
CA TRP A 181 5.64 -17.35 -13.56
C TRP A 181 4.44 -16.43 -13.30
N GLN A 182 3.33 -16.97 -12.82
CA GLN A 182 2.18 -16.17 -12.40
C GLN A 182 2.51 -15.31 -11.18
N PHE A 183 3.23 -15.88 -10.19
CA PHE A 183 3.73 -15.14 -9.04
C PHE A 183 4.62 -13.95 -9.46
N LEU A 184 5.61 -14.20 -10.33
CA LEU A 184 6.49 -13.15 -10.84
C LEU A 184 5.75 -12.11 -11.68
N ALA A 185 4.83 -12.54 -12.54
CA ALA A 185 4.02 -11.65 -13.35
C ALA A 185 3.13 -10.74 -12.50
N LEU A 186 2.49 -11.30 -11.47
CA LEU A 186 1.68 -10.53 -10.52
C LEU A 186 2.54 -9.50 -9.76
N MET A 187 3.66 -9.95 -9.23
CA MET A 187 4.62 -9.08 -8.53
C MET A 187 5.06 -7.92 -9.43
N PHE A 188 5.48 -8.20 -10.66
CA PHE A 188 5.95 -7.19 -11.59
C PHE A 188 4.85 -6.22 -12.03
N THR A 189 3.64 -6.72 -12.25
CA THR A 189 2.46 -5.91 -12.58
C THR A 189 2.15 -4.93 -11.46
N LEU A 190 2.18 -5.39 -10.21
CA LEU A 190 1.96 -4.54 -9.05
C LEU A 190 3.09 -3.52 -8.84
N MET A 191 4.35 -3.91 -9.11
CA MET A 191 5.49 -2.99 -9.06
C MET A 191 5.32 -1.84 -10.05
N CYS A 192 5.03 -2.15 -11.31
CA CYS A 192 4.84 -1.15 -12.35
C CYS A 192 3.59 -0.31 -12.10
N GLY A 193 2.49 -0.94 -11.68
CA GLY A 193 1.24 -0.26 -11.36
C GLY A 193 1.40 0.74 -10.22
N THR A 194 2.03 0.33 -9.13
CA THR A 194 2.27 1.20 -7.96
C THR A 194 3.17 2.38 -8.31
N ALA A 195 4.22 2.16 -9.09
CA ALA A 195 5.11 3.22 -9.53
C ALA A 195 4.42 4.27 -10.41
N GLY A 196 3.33 3.89 -11.09
CA GLY A 196 2.54 4.77 -11.96
C GLY A 196 1.36 5.48 -11.28
N LEU A 197 1.07 5.23 -10.00
CA LEU A 197 -0.11 5.78 -9.33
C LEU A 197 -0.03 7.30 -9.13
N PRO A 198 -0.97 8.10 -9.69
CA PRO A 198 -0.91 9.55 -9.64
C PRO A 198 -0.86 10.12 -8.21
N HIS A 199 -1.64 9.55 -7.28
CA HIS A 199 -1.72 10.00 -5.89
C HIS A 199 -0.45 9.70 -5.08
N VAL A 200 0.39 8.77 -5.52
CA VAL A 200 1.70 8.49 -4.93
C VAL A 200 2.74 9.46 -5.52
N ILE A 201 2.72 9.61 -6.83
CA ILE A 201 3.67 10.45 -7.58
C ILE A 201 3.57 11.93 -7.15
N VAL A 202 2.36 12.44 -6.93
CA VAL A 202 2.13 13.87 -6.61
C VAL A 202 2.92 14.35 -5.39
N ARG A 203 3.26 13.47 -4.47
CA ARG A 203 4.03 13.80 -3.26
C ARG A 203 5.48 14.16 -3.56
N PHE A 204 6.05 13.56 -4.60
CA PHE A 204 7.42 13.86 -5.01
C PHE A 204 7.54 15.20 -5.74
N PHE A 205 6.45 15.74 -6.27
CA PHE A 205 6.41 17.11 -6.80
C PHE A 205 6.46 18.17 -5.70
N THR A 206 5.98 17.87 -4.50
CA THR A 206 5.93 18.82 -3.37
C THR A 206 7.22 18.88 -2.56
N VAL A 207 8.19 17.98 -2.80
CA VAL A 207 9.48 17.96 -2.11
C VAL A 207 10.36 19.11 -2.59
N SER A 208 11.09 19.77 -1.68
CA SER A 208 11.86 20.98 -1.97
C SER A 208 13.03 20.76 -2.93
N THR A 209 13.76 19.64 -2.84
CA THR A 209 14.94 19.37 -3.66
C THR A 209 14.98 17.93 -4.15
N MET A 210 15.75 17.67 -5.23
CA MET A 210 15.98 16.29 -5.72
C MET A 210 16.68 15.40 -4.69
N LYS A 211 17.58 15.96 -3.87
CA LYS A 211 18.25 15.22 -2.80
C LYS A 211 17.23 14.82 -1.72
N ALA A 212 16.34 15.71 -1.34
CA ALA A 212 15.26 15.43 -0.40
C ALA A 212 14.28 14.37 -0.95
N ALA A 213 13.98 14.38 -2.26
CA ALA A 213 13.15 13.35 -2.90
C ALA A 213 13.78 11.95 -2.81
N ARG A 214 15.08 11.83 -3.02
CA ARG A 214 15.81 10.56 -2.84
C ARG A 214 15.83 10.10 -1.39
N TRP A 215 16.10 11.02 -0.46
CA TRP A 215 16.11 10.70 0.98
C TRP A 215 14.74 10.31 1.51
N SER A 216 13.67 10.97 1.07
CA SER A 216 12.30 10.61 1.48
C SER A 216 11.87 9.22 1.04
N GLY A 217 12.49 8.67 0.02
CA GLY A 217 12.24 7.30 -0.41
C GLY A 217 13.10 6.25 0.30
N ALA A 218 14.20 6.66 0.93
CA ALA A 218 15.01 5.76 1.74
C ALA A 218 14.41 5.55 3.15
N TRP A 219 13.63 6.51 3.63
CA TRP A 219 12.89 6.45 4.92
C TRP A 219 11.51 5.85 4.75
#